data_bad7a04b986e2c28cb3dd31ec2929954
#
_entry.id   bad7a04b986e2c28cb3dd31ec2929954
#
_cell.length_a   1.000
_cell.length_b   1.000
_cell.length_c   1.000
_cell.angle_alpha   90.00
_cell.angle_beta   90.00
_cell.angle_gamma   90.00
#
_symmetry.space_group_name_H-M   'P 1'
#
loop_
_entity.id
_entity.type
_entity.pdbx_description
1 polymer ?
#
loop_
_entity_poly.entity_id
_entity_poly.type
_entity_poly.pdbx_seq_one_letter_code
_entity_poly.pdbx_strand_id
1 'polypeptide(L)'
;SNWQLGGKGSSIPRVELACLQMRKVYELVAFAGLTANVKRYSTIRSRFEKDWNLKEIVRQIKSFNPNFLPIAFKDEIQKAEGEVLKMSEKDSLMFTPEKIIQSHGRFGKILHAQNPYVAKEDYKFWAMEVIQCAKEVVSILSNHIVVVEPDDVIYRVSLATGPQKSVHVATMVAV
;
A
#
# COMPACT_ATOMS: atom_id res chain seq x y z
N SER A 1 5.80 -10.75 -20.19
CA SER A 1 6.25 -11.99 -19.48
C SER A 1 5.06 -12.93 -19.38
N ASN A 2 5.06 -14.01 -20.17
CA ASN A 2 4.04 -15.04 -20.16
C ASN A 2 4.20 -15.91 -18.90
N TRP A 3 3.32 -15.73 -17.94
CA TRP A 3 3.16 -16.65 -16.83
C TRP A 3 2.38 -17.86 -17.31
N GLN A 4 3.05 -18.89 -17.79
CA GLN A 4 2.44 -20.19 -18.01
C GLN A 4 2.34 -20.94 -16.67
N LEU A 5 1.12 -21.12 -16.19
CA LEU A 5 0.79 -21.99 -15.05
C LEU A 5 0.96 -23.46 -15.49
N GLY A 6 2.19 -23.94 -15.46
CA GLY A 6 2.49 -25.34 -15.78
C GLY A 6 2.22 -26.25 -14.58
N GLY A 7 1.39 -27.27 -14.79
CA GLY A 7 1.25 -28.47 -13.94
C GLY A 7 0.31 -28.35 -12.73
N LYS A 8 -0.65 -29.26 -12.61
CA LYS A 8 -1.73 -29.31 -11.62
C LYS A 8 -1.29 -29.37 -10.13
N GLY A 9 -0.05 -29.65 -9.83
CA GLY A 9 0.46 -29.75 -8.44
C GLY A 9 1.35 -28.60 -7.99
N SER A 10 1.79 -27.73 -8.92
CA SER A 10 2.82 -26.71 -8.67
C SER A 10 2.28 -25.30 -8.36
N SER A 11 0.97 -25.07 -8.43
CA SER A 11 0.39 -23.73 -8.35
C SER A 11 0.06 -23.28 -6.91
N ILE A 12 -0.32 -24.20 -6.03
CA ILE A 12 -0.79 -23.88 -4.67
C ILE A 12 0.28 -23.16 -3.85
N PRO A 13 1.51 -23.70 -3.66
CA PRO A 13 2.54 -23.00 -2.88
C PRO A 13 2.94 -21.65 -3.46
N ARG A 14 2.85 -21.50 -4.80
CA ARG A 14 3.14 -20.20 -5.44
C ARG A 14 2.07 -19.16 -5.14
N VAL A 15 0.81 -19.57 -5.14
CA VAL A 15 -0.32 -18.67 -4.79
C VAL A 15 -0.23 -18.28 -3.31
N GLU A 16 0.02 -19.23 -2.42
CA GLU A 16 0.21 -18.97 -0.99
C GLU A 16 1.39 -18.01 -0.75
N LEU A 17 2.53 -18.26 -1.41
CA LEU A 17 3.68 -17.34 -1.33
C LEU A 17 3.33 -15.94 -1.84
N ALA A 18 2.60 -15.83 -2.95
CA ALA A 18 2.16 -14.54 -3.48
C ALA A 18 1.20 -13.82 -2.51
N CYS A 19 0.27 -14.53 -1.88
CA CYS A 19 -0.60 -13.99 -0.83
C CYS A 19 0.21 -13.51 0.39
N LEU A 20 1.23 -14.28 0.81
CA LEU A 20 2.15 -13.88 1.88
C LEU A 20 2.91 -12.59 1.52
N GLN A 21 3.40 -12.47 0.28
CA GLN A 21 4.07 -11.26 -0.18
C GLN A 21 3.12 -10.05 -0.20
N MET A 22 1.88 -10.23 -0.64
CA MET A 22 0.88 -9.16 -0.59
C MET A 22 0.57 -8.71 0.84
N ARG A 23 0.49 -9.62 1.81
CA ARG A 23 0.39 -9.25 3.23
C ARG A 23 1.54 -8.35 3.65
N LYS A 24 2.79 -8.76 3.34
CA LYS A 24 3.99 -7.97 3.66
C LYS A 24 3.98 -6.59 3.00
N VAL A 25 3.46 -6.48 1.79
CA VAL A 25 3.31 -5.17 1.13
C VAL A 25 2.39 -4.25 1.94
N TYR A 26 1.23 -4.74 2.40
CA TYR A 26 0.34 -3.93 3.24
C TYR A 26 0.96 -3.58 4.60
N GLU A 27 1.71 -4.50 5.20
CA GLU A 27 2.48 -4.24 6.43
C GLU A 27 3.52 -3.14 6.19
N LEU A 28 4.27 -3.19 5.08
CA LEU A 28 5.26 -2.19 4.73
C LEU A 28 4.63 -0.80 4.48
N VAL A 29 3.46 -0.74 3.84
CA VAL A 29 2.73 0.52 3.65
C VAL A 29 2.32 1.11 5.02
N ALA A 30 1.83 0.28 5.94
CA ALA A 30 1.49 0.73 7.29
C ALA A 30 2.73 1.18 8.08
N PHE A 31 3.84 0.44 7.99
CA PHE A 31 5.11 0.82 8.63
C PHE A 31 5.73 2.08 8.02
N ALA A 32 5.58 2.31 6.72
CA ALA A 32 5.99 3.56 6.10
C ALA A 32 5.20 4.75 6.68
N GLY A 33 3.88 4.60 6.83
CA GLY A 33 3.05 5.58 7.52
C GLY A 33 3.47 5.81 8.99
N LEU A 34 3.79 4.74 9.72
CA LEU A 34 4.31 4.84 11.08
C LEU A 34 5.63 5.62 11.12
N THR A 35 6.56 5.28 10.23
CA THR A 35 7.89 5.94 10.17
C THR A 35 7.77 7.41 9.82
N ALA A 36 6.93 7.76 8.85
CA ALA A 36 6.68 9.13 8.46
C ALA A 36 6.09 9.97 9.62
N ASN A 37 5.31 9.36 10.49
CA ASN A 37 4.63 10.02 11.60
C ASN A 37 5.24 9.66 12.98
N VAL A 38 6.49 9.17 13.01
CA VAL A 38 7.11 8.63 14.24
C VAL A 38 7.14 9.62 15.40
N LYS A 39 7.41 10.90 15.13
CA LYS A 39 7.44 11.94 16.17
C LYS A 39 6.12 12.03 16.91
N ARG A 40 5.01 12.09 16.18
CA ARG A 40 3.67 12.14 16.77
C ARG A 40 3.26 10.82 17.40
N TYR A 41 3.56 9.71 16.73
CA TYR A 41 3.22 8.38 17.20
C TYR A 41 3.89 8.07 18.54
N SER A 42 5.17 8.42 18.72
CA SER A 42 5.92 8.21 19.96
C SER A 42 5.35 8.98 21.17
N THR A 43 4.70 10.12 20.95
CA THR A 43 4.03 10.86 22.05
C THR A 43 2.78 10.14 22.56
N ILE A 44 2.14 9.32 21.73
CA ILE A 44 0.93 8.59 22.09
C ILE A 44 1.27 7.21 22.62
N ARG A 45 2.37 6.61 22.12
CA ARG A 45 2.72 5.24 22.41
C ARG A 45 4.20 5.08 22.74
N SER A 46 4.52 4.95 24.01
CA SER A 46 5.89 4.92 24.53
C SER A 46 6.70 3.65 24.18
N ARG A 47 6.07 2.63 23.62
CA ARG A 47 6.73 1.37 23.22
C ARG A 47 6.38 0.99 21.78
N PHE A 48 6.31 1.98 20.90
CA PHE A 48 5.91 1.81 19.51
C PHE A 48 6.84 0.87 18.71
N GLU A 49 8.08 0.70 19.13
CA GLU A 49 9.05 -0.22 18.48
C GLU A 49 8.59 -1.70 18.57
N LYS A 50 7.68 -2.00 19.48
CA LYS A 50 7.08 -3.33 19.64
C LYS A 50 5.76 -3.50 18.89
N ASP A 51 5.30 -2.46 18.21
CA ASP A 51 4.06 -2.51 17.46
C ASP A 51 4.29 -3.24 16.15
N TRP A 52 3.65 -4.39 16.00
CA TRP A 52 3.70 -5.23 14.81
C TRP A 52 2.30 -5.53 14.24
N ASN A 53 1.25 -5.22 15.00
CA ASN A 53 -0.12 -5.48 14.58
C ASN A 53 -0.59 -4.38 13.62
N LEU A 54 -0.67 -4.70 12.33
CA LEU A 54 -1.07 -3.77 11.26
C LEU A 54 -2.37 -3.03 11.60
N LYS A 55 -3.39 -3.73 12.09
CA LYS A 55 -4.70 -3.14 12.41
C LYS A 55 -4.59 -2.07 13.50
N GLU A 56 -3.77 -2.34 14.52
CA GLU A 56 -3.54 -1.40 15.61
C GLU A 56 -2.75 -0.17 15.13
N ILE A 57 -1.66 -0.40 14.39
CA ILE A 57 -0.83 0.67 13.82
C ILE A 57 -1.68 1.60 12.96
N VAL A 58 -2.43 1.05 12.02
CA VAL A 58 -3.29 1.82 11.10
C VAL A 58 -4.33 2.64 11.88
N ARG A 59 -4.97 2.05 12.91
CA ARG A 59 -5.95 2.77 13.73
C ARG A 59 -5.33 3.92 14.51
N GLN A 60 -4.17 3.69 15.11
CA GLN A 60 -3.48 4.70 15.90
C GLN A 60 -3.04 5.87 15.02
N ILE A 61 -2.43 5.62 13.86
CA ILE A 61 -2.01 6.69 12.96
C ILE A 61 -3.24 7.46 12.45
N LYS A 62 -4.30 6.76 12.04
CA LYS A 62 -5.55 7.39 11.58
C LYS A 62 -6.14 8.37 12.60
N SER A 63 -5.95 8.13 13.90
CA SER A 63 -6.54 8.99 14.95
C SER A 63 -5.97 10.42 14.99
N PHE A 64 -4.76 10.62 14.45
CA PHE A 64 -4.12 11.95 14.41
C PHE A 64 -3.68 12.39 13.00
N ASN A 65 -3.53 11.47 12.06
CA ASN A 65 -3.31 11.77 10.65
C ASN A 65 -4.21 10.88 9.78
N PRO A 66 -5.40 11.33 9.41
CA PRO A 66 -6.31 10.55 8.56
C PRO A 66 -5.76 10.31 7.15
N ASN A 67 -4.83 11.15 6.68
CA ASN A 67 -4.25 11.14 5.34
C ASN A 67 -2.83 10.53 5.30
N PHE A 68 -2.48 9.67 6.25
CA PHE A 68 -1.14 9.08 6.36
C PHE A 68 -0.81 8.06 5.26
N LEU A 69 -1.80 7.58 4.54
CA LEU A 69 -1.61 6.60 3.47
C LEU A 69 -1.26 7.29 2.15
N PRO A 70 -0.51 6.61 1.26
CA PRO A 70 -0.23 7.13 -0.07
C PRO A 70 -1.51 7.46 -0.84
N ILE A 71 -1.63 8.68 -1.33
CA ILE A 71 -2.72 9.16 -2.17
C ILE A 71 -2.21 9.22 -3.60
N ALA A 72 -2.75 8.36 -4.48
CA ALA A 72 -2.36 8.35 -5.88
C ALA A 72 -2.87 9.59 -6.61
N PHE A 73 -2.05 10.13 -7.50
CA PHE A 73 -2.45 11.26 -8.33
C PHE A 73 -2.01 11.07 -9.79
N LYS A 74 -2.64 11.84 -10.68
CA LYS A 74 -2.23 12.00 -12.07
C LYS A 74 -1.58 13.36 -12.22
N ASP A 75 -0.44 13.40 -12.90
CA ASP A 75 0.15 14.67 -13.32
C ASP A 75 -0.68 15.25 -14.44
N GLU A 76 -1.37 16.35 -14.20
CA GLU A 76 -1.87 17.24 -15.24
C GLU A 76 -0.89 18.40 -15.38
N ILE A 77 0.03 18.26 -16.35
CA ILE A 77 0.97 19.35 -16.69
C ILE A 77 0.18 20.37 -17.53
N GLN A 78 -0.30 21.42 -16.90
CA GLN A 78 -0.68 22.63 -17.64
C GLN A 78 0.59 23.51 -17.74
N LYS A 79 1.22 23.52 -18.91
CA LYS A 79 2.23 24.53 -19.26
C LYS A 79 1.50 25.85 -19.49
N ALA A 80 1.44 26.67 -18.46
CA ALA A 80 1.20 28.10 -18.56
C ALA A 80 2.31 28.81 -17.82
N GLU A 81 2.68 30.02 -18.23
CA GLU A 81 3.69 30.87 -17.57
C GLU A 81 3.37 30.99 -16.06
N GLY A 82 4.15 30.33 -15.23
CA GLY A 82 3.89 30.10 -13.83
C GLY A 82 3.46 28.64 -13.62
N GLU A 83 4.42 27.75 -13.32
CA GLU A 83 4.18 26.31 -13.17
C GLU A 83 3.21 26.02 -12.00
N VAL A 84 1.93 25.97 -12.28
CA VAL A 84 0.94 25.42 -11.38
C VAL A 84 0.73 23.96 -11.77
N LEU A 85 1.35 23.05 -11.02
CA LEU A 85 1.03 21.63 -11.11
C LEU A 85 -0.40 21.41 -10.58
N LYS A 86 -1.35 21.29 -11.47
CA LYS A 86 -2.67 20.74 -11.12
C LYS A 86 -2.52 19.25 -10.94
N MET A 87 -2.67 18.79 -9.70
CA MET A 87 -2.77 17.37 -9.39
C MET A 87 -4.24 17.00 -9.27
N SER A 88 -4.69 16.02 -10.03
CA SER A 88 -5.99 15.39 -9.81
C SER A 88 -5.81 14.08 -9.07
N GLU A 89 -6.61 13.85 -8.04
CA GLU A 89 -6.65 12.56 -7.36
C GLU A 89 -7.03 11.48 -8.37
N LYS A 90 -6.31 10.38 -8.34
CA LYS A 90 -6.67 9.18 -9.09
C LYS A 90 -7.68 8.43 -8.24
N ASP A 91 -8.88 8.17 -8.76
CA ASP A 91 -9.89 7.34 -8.10
C ASP A 91 -9.30 5.98 -7.69
N SER A 92 -8.63 5.97 -6.56
CA SER A 92 -7.97 4.81 -6.02
C SER A 92 -8.55 4.50 -4.66
N LEU A 93 -9.62 3.75 -4.69
CA LEU A 93 -10.28 3.21 -3.49
C LEU A 93 -9.41 2.20 -2.71
N MET A 94 -8.15 2.00 -3.05
CA MET A 94 -7.40 0.86 -2.52
C MET A 94 -6.67 1.12 -1.20
N PHE A 95 -6.11 2.30 -1.00
CA PHE A 95 -5.42 2.65 0.23
C PHE A 95 -6.28 3.45 1.21
N THR A 96 -7.47 2.92 1.52
CA THR A 96 -8.14 3.36 2.75
C THR A 96 -7.68 2.48 3.92
N PRO A 97 -7.65 3.01 5.16
CA PRO A 97 -7.31 2.25 6.35
C PRO A 97 -8.10 0.93 6.47
N GLU A 98 -9.39 0.99 6.17
CA GLU A 98 -10.30 -0.16 6.22
C GLU A 98 -9.92 -1.23 5.19
N LYS A 99 -9.64 -0.82 3.96
CA LYS A 99 -9.26 -1.74 2.88
C LYS A 99 -7.91 -2.40 3.11
N ILE A 100 -6.92 -1.67 3.63
CA ILE A 100 -5.63 -2.26 4.00
C ILE A 100 -5.81 -3.35 5.05
N ILE A 101 -6.57 -3.07 6.12
CA ILE A 101 -6.85 -4.04 7.18
C ILE A 101 -7.59 -5.25 6.61
N GLN A 102 -8.60 -5.02 5.78
CA GLN A 102 -9.40 -6.09 5.17
C GLN A 102 -8.56 -6.96 4.23
N SER A 103 -7.81 -6.35 3.32
CA SER A 103 -6.99 -7.07 2.35
C SER A 103 -5.88 -7.87 3.03
N HIS A 104 -5.19 -7.29 4.02
CA HIS A 104 -4.22 -8.00 4.85
C HIS A 104 -4.84 -9.23 5.52
N GLY A 105 -6.04 -9.10 6.11
CA GLY A 105 -6.75 -10.21 6.73
C GLY A 105 -7.20 -11.28 5.71
N ARG A 106 -7.69 -10.87 4.54
CA ARG A 106 -8.09 -11.79 3.45
C ARG A 106 -6.93 -12.65 2.99
N PHE A 107 -5.78 -12.05 2.64
CA PHE A 107 -4.59 -12.79 2.24
C PHE A 107 -4.02 -13.65 3.38
N GLY A 108 -4.33 -13.33 4.63
CA GLY A 108 -3.98 -14.15 5.78
C GLY A 108 -4.74 -15.47 5.84
N LYS A 109 -6.02 -15.49 5.42
CA LYS A 109 -6.87 -16.67 5.55
C LYS A 109 -6.34 -17.88 4.79
N ILE A 110 -5.83 -17.68 3.58
CA ILE A 110 -5.32 -18.77 2.74
C ILE A 110 -4.02 -19.39 3.30
N LEU A 111 -3.33 -18.69 4.21
CA LEU A 111 -2.07 -19.16 4.82
C LEU A 111 -2.29 -20.05 6.04
N HIS A 112 -3.54 -20.19 6.50
CA HIS A 112 -3.88 -21.09 7.59
C HIS A 112 -4.26 -22.48 7.06
N ALA A 113 -4.04 -23.50 7.87
CA ALA A 113 -4.52 -24.84 7.58
C ALA A 113 -6.04 -24.80 7.39
N GLN A 114 -6.49 -25.40 6.30
CA GLN A 114 -7.92 -25.43 5.99
C GLN A 114 -8.67 -26.41 6.88
N ASN A 115 -9.82 -25.98 7.37
CA ASN A 115 -10.75 -26.88 8.06
C ASN A 115 -11.29 -27.92 7.05
N PRO A 116 -11.10 -29.23 7.27
CA PRO A 116 -11.51 -30.27 6.33
C PRO A 116 -13.03 -30.35 6.10
N TYR A 117 -13.81 -29.70 6.95
CA TYR A 117 -15.28 -29.66 6.85
C TYR A 117 -15.82 -28.42 6.10
N VAL A 118 -14.95 -27.55 5.62
CA VAL A 118 -15.32 -26.37 4.84
C VAL A 118 -14.97 -26.57 3.37
N ALA A 119 -15.67 -25.88 2.48
CA ALA A 119 -15.39 -25.92 1.05
C ALA A 119 -13.91 -25.54 0.78
N LYS A 120 -13.28 -26.28 -0.15
CA LYS A 120 -11.88 -26.02 -0.53
C LYS A 120 -11.72 -24.62 -1.12
N GLU A 121 -10.62 -23.97 -0.78
CA GLU A 121 -10.26 -22.66 -1.33
C GLU A 121 -10.05 -22.72 -2.86
N ASP A 122 -10.56 -21.72 -3.56
CA ASP A 122 -10.34 -21.57 -5.00
C ASP A 122 -9.00 -20.83 -5.24
N TYR A 123 -7.95 -21.60 -5.47
CA TYR A 123 -6.62 -21.05 -5.74
C TYR A 123 -6.52 -20.26 -7.06
N LYS A 124 -7.43 -20.47 -8.01
CA LYS A 124 -7.49 -19.66 -9.23
C LYS A 124 -8.01 -18.26 -8.90
N PHE A 125 -9.06 -18.19 -8.10
CA PHE A 125 -9.57 -16.92 -7.58
C PHE A 125 -8.47 -16.15 -6.85
N TRP A 126 -7.75 -16.78 -5.93
CA TRP A 126 -6.67 -16.13 -5.18
C TRP A 126 -5.50 -15.67 -6.07
N ALA A 127 -5.16 -16.43 -7.11
CA ALA A 127 -4.15 -16.01 -8.08
C ALA A 127 -4.55 -14.73 -8.82
N MET A 128 -5.83 -14.63 -9.23
CA MET A 128 -6.36 -13.43 -9.89
C MET A 128 -6.41 -12.23 -8.93
N GLU A 129 -6.86 -12.43 -7.71
CA GLU A 129 -6.90 -11.40 -6.67
C GLU A 129 -5.51 -10.82 -6.38
N VAL A 130 -4.49 -11.67 -6.22
CA VAL A 130 -3.11 -11.23 -6.03
C VAL A 130 -2.62 -10.37 -7.19
N ILE A 131 -2.86 -10.82 -8.43
CA ILE A 131 -2.44 -10.08 -9.63
C ILE A 131 -3.14 -8.71 -9.68
N GLN A 132 -4.44 -8.67 -9.43
CA GLN A 132 -5.20 -7.43 -9.43
C GLN A 132 -4.71 -6.48 -8.35
N CYS A 133 -4.60 -6.95 -7.10
CA CYS A 133 -4.09 -6.14 -6.00
C CYS A 133 -2.65 -5.63 -6.24
N ALA A 134 -1.78 -6.47 -6.80
CA ALA A 134 -0.42 -6.05 -7.14
C ALA A 134 -0.39 -4.93 -8.20
N LYS A 135 -1.23 -5.02 -9.25
CA LYS A 135 -1.35 -3.95 -10.25
C LYS A 135 -1.83 -2.65 -9.63
N GLU A 136 -2.81 -2.71 -8.75
CA GLU A 136 -3.35 -1.53 -8.07
C GLU A 136 -2.32 -0.90 -7.14
N VAL A 137 -1.62 -1.70 -6.33
CA VAL A 137 -0.52 -1.24 -5.48
C VAL A 137 0.57 -0.54 -6.29
N VAL A 138 1.03 -1.16 -7.38
CA VAL A 138 2.03 -0.55 -8.28
C VAL A 138 1.50 0.75 -8.87
N SER A 139 0.25 0.77 -9.30
CA SER A 139 -0.37 1.98 -9.89
C SER A 139 -0.42 3.15 -8.89
N ILE A 140 -0.69 2.85 -7.60
CA ILE A 140 -0.73 3.88 -6.54
C ILE A 140 0.69 4.35 -6.21
N LEU A 141 1.58 3.40 -5.92
CA LEU A 141 2.92 3.72 -5.46
C LEU A 141 3.82 4.33 -6.54
N SER A 142 3.48 4.14 -7.83
CA SER A 142 4.26 4.73 -8.92
C SER A 142 4.27 6.26 -8.89
N ASN A 143 3.18 6.89 -8.46
CA ASN A 143 3.09 8.34 -8.35
C ASN A 143 2.06 8.69 -7.27
N HIS A 144 2.53 9.15 -6.11
CA HIS A 144 1.68 9.41 -4.96
C HIS A 144 2.19 10.57 -4.11
N ILE A 145 1.31 11.09 -3.29
CA ILE A 145 1.65 12.03 -2.24
C ILE A 145 1.51 11.36 -0.87
N VAL A 146 2.31 11.82 0.09
CA VAL A 146 2.24 11.46 1.51
C VAL A 146 2.15 12.74 2.32
N VAL A 147 1.17 12.81 3.20
CA VAL A 147 0.98 13.92 4.15
C VAL A 147 1.59 13.52 5.49
N VAL A 148 2.46 14.35 6.04
CA VAL A 148 3.13 14.11 7.32
C VAL A 148 2.74 15.20 8.33
N GLU A 149 2.13 14.77 9.41
CA GLU A 149 1.78 15.59 10.56
C GLU A 149 3.01 15.80 11.50
N PRO A 150 3.11 16.91 12.24
CA PRO A 150 2.12 17.99 12.38
C PRO A 150 2.36 19.18 11.43
N ASP A 151 3.39 19.10 10.58
CA ASP A 151 3.87 20.28 9.82
C ASP A 151 3.13 20.44 8.48
N ASP A 152 2.08 19.67 8.22
CA ASP A 152 1.33 19.61 6.95
C ASP A 152 2.24 19.52 5.72
N VAL A 153 3.40 18.88 5.90
CA VAL A 153 4.35 18.70 4.82
C VAL A 153 3.86 17.62 3.89
N ILE A 154 3.73 18.00 2.63
CA ILE A 154 3.33 17.08 1.57
C ILE A 154 4.57 16.64 0.81
N TYR A 155 4.83 15.33 0.79
CA TYR A 155 5.86 14.74 -0.05
C TYR A 155 5.23 14.16 -1.30
N ARG A 156 5.67 14.63 -2.46
CA ARG A 156 5.40 13.97 -3.73
C ARG A 156 6.46 12.91 -3.97
N VAL A 157 6.03 11.68 -4.22
CA VAL A 157 6.91 10.55 -4.49
C VAL A 157 6.58 10.00 -5.87
N SER A 158 7.57 9.93 -6.74
CA SER A 158 7.46 9.29 -8.06
C SER A 158 8.50 8.19 -8.17
N LEU A 159 8.04 6.96 -8.42
CA LEU A 159 8.90 5.85 -8.76
C LEU A 159 9.15 5.90 -10.27
N ALA A 160 10.35 6.29 -10.68
CA ALA A 160 10.69 6.34 -12.09
C ALA A 160 10.66 4.93 -12.71
N THR A 161 9.90 4.79 -13.78
CA THR A 161 9.79 3.56 -14.56
C THR A 161 10.85 3.45 -15.66
N GLY A 162 11.73 4.45 -15.78
CA GLY A 162 12.78 4.53 -16.80
C GLY A 162 14.00 3.65 -16.51
N PRO A 163 15.00 3.65 -17.41
CA PRO A 163 16.23 2.83 -17.27
C PRO A 163 17.00 3.07 -15.97
N GLN A 164 16.93 4.28 -15.45
CA GLN A 164 17.64 4.67 -14.22
C GLN A 164 16.92 4.31 -12.92
N LYS A 165 15.64 3.87 -12.97
CA LYS A 165 14.84 3.43 -11.82
C LYS A 165 15.05 4.26 -10.53
N SER A 166 15.22 5.56 -10.66
CA SER A 166 15.42 6.45 -9.53
C SER A 166 14.08 6.83 -8.89
N VAL A 167 14.07 6.91 -7.57
CA VAL A 167 12.92 7.47 -6.82
C VAL A 167 13.12 8.98 -6.73
N HIS A 168 12.13 9.74 -7.15
CA HIS A 168 12.09 11.19 -7.01
C HIS A 168 11.16 11.57 -5.86
N VAL A 169 11.68 12.37 -4.93
CA VAL A 169 10.91 12.92 -3.82
C VAL A 169 10.99 14.44 -3.89
N ALA A 170 9.86 15.11 -3.91
CA ALA A 170 9.77 16.56 -3.82
C ALA A 170 8.92 16.96 -2.62
N THR A 171 9.33 17.99 -1.90
CA THR A 171 8.55 18.57 -0.82
C THR A 171 7.67 19.68 -1.42
N MET A 172 6.41 19.68 -1.05
CA MET A 172 5.44 20.71 -1.41
C MET A 172 4.94 21.39 -0.15
N VAL A 173 4.78 22.69 -0.22
CA VAL A 173 4.15 23.49 0.83
C VAL A 173 2.84 23.99 0.27
N ALA A 174 1.75 23.84 1.02
CA ALA A 174 0.48 24.45 0.65
C ALA A 174 0.66 25.98 0.70
N VAL A 175 0.34 26.65 -0.41
CA VAL A 175 0.32 28.10 -0.52
C VAL A 175 -1.08 28.60 -0.30
#